data_ef4adde079603df53bd00c27dbe681d7
#
_entry.id   ef4adde079603df53bd00c27dbe681d7
#
_cell.length_a   1.000
_cell.length_b   1.000
_cell.length_c   1.000
_cell.angle_alpha   90.00
_cell.angle_beta   90.00
_cell.angle_gamma   90.00
#
_symmetry.space_group_name_H-M   'P 1'
#
loop_
_entity.id
_entity.type
_entity.pdbx_description
1 polymer ?
#
loop_
_entity_poly.entity_id
_entity_poly.type
_entity_poly.pdbx_seq_one_letter_code
_entity_poly.pdbx_strand_id
1 'polypeptide(L)'
;MTERELEEVAAAVVARVLRGVPAGGTSRARKAAGRPEAGVAADAGPAAPGPSAAPAVRLLEDVSWRGPHTLLAAWTPAAGPRRVADFVDHTLLKAEATRGEILKLCAEAREHRFWAVCVNPAWVELCARELAGTGVAVASVCGFPLGATTSRAKAAEAGEVVARGAGEVDMVAAIGHIKGGEWAYVEDDIRAVVDASRGALVKVIIESAVLAPEDIVKASVIAREAGALFVKTSTGFHPAGGATVDAVRLMRLAVGDDLGVKAAGGVRDCATALAMIGAGASRIGTSSGVAFTSCLGPGPLSLAELLAKPEAHAATCRVGACAPPAGGQPY
;
A
#
# COMPACT_ATOMS: atom_id res chain seq x y z
N MET A 1 -3.43 -5.26 -23.27
CA MET A 1 -3.87 -6.68 -23.23
C MET A 1 -5.39 -6.69 -23.09
N THR A 2 -6.07 -7.66 -23.68
CA THR A 2 -7.50 -7.88 -23.45
C THR A 2 -7.70 -8.47 -22.05
N GLU A 3 -8.93 -8.34 -21.52
CA GLU A 3 -9.29 -8.88 -20.21
C GLU A 3 -8.99 -10.39 -20.11
N ARG A 4 -9.33 -11.13 -21.14
CA ARG A 4 -9.07 -12.57 -21.25
C ARG A 4 -7.57 -12.90 -21.23
N GLU A 5 -6.73 -12.14 -21.95
CA GLU A 5 -5.27 -12.33 -21.92
C GLU A 5 -4.68 -12.08 -20.53
N LEU A 6 -5.19 -11.08 -19.80
CA LEU A 6 -4.77 -10.80 -18.41
C LEU A 6 -5.13 -11.95 -17.48
N GLU A 7 -6.35 -12.51 -17.62
CA GLU A 7 -6.80 -13.66 -16.84
C GLU A 7 -5.99 -14.94 -17.14
N GLU A 8 -5.72 -15.20 -18.41
CA GLU A 8 -4.92 -16.35 -18.83
C GLU A 8 -3.48 -16.27 -18.28
N VAL A 9 -2.83 -15.11 -18.38
CA VAL A 9 -1.49 -14.88 -17.81
C VAL A 9 -1.52 -15.07 -16.29
N ALA A 10 -2.44 -14.41 -15.59
CA ALA A 10 -2.54 -14.51 -14.14
C ALA A 10 -2.75 -15.97 -13.69
N ALA A 11 -3.71 -16.68 -14.28
CA ALA A 11 -4.01 -18.07 -13.92
C ALA A 11 -2.82 -19.01 -14.16
N ALA A 12 -2.15 -18.87 -15.30
CA ALA A 12 -1.00 -19.70 -15.66
C ALA A 12 0.19 -19.50 -14.70
N VAL A 13 0.48 -18.24 -14.33
CA VAL A 13 1.59 -17.91 -13.43
C VAL A 13 1.26 -18.31 -12.01
N VAL A 14 0.08 -17.98 -11.48
CA VAL A 14 -0.36 -18.36 -10.13
C VAL A 14 -0.28 -19.89 -9.97
N ALA A 15 -0.84 -20.65 -10.91
CA ALA A 15 -0.79 -22.11 -10.87
C ALA A 15 0.64 -22.67 -10.90
N ARG A 16 1.57 -22.00 -11.59
CA ARG A 16 2.98 -22.41 -11.63
C ARG A 16 3.70 -22.09 -10.32
N VAL A 17 3.48 -20.90 -9.76
CA VAL A 17 4.11 -20.46 -8.50
C VAL A 17 3.64 -21.34 -7.34
N LEU A 18 2.32 -21.58 -7.21
CA LEU A 18 1.78 -22.40 -6.15
C LEU A 18 2.21 -23.87 -6.20
N ARG A 19 2.50 -24.42 -7.40
CA ARG A 19 3.06 -25.78 -7.52
C ARG A 19 4.54 -25.86 -7.08
N GLY A 20 5.27 -24.74 -7.08
CA GLY A 20 6.67 -24.66 -6.63
C GLY A 20 6.83 -24.36 -5.14
N VAL A 21 5.75 -23.98 -4.45
CA VAL A 21 5.75 -23.75 -3.00
C VAL A 21 5.50 -25.11 -2.32
N PRO A 22 6.43 -25.64 -1.48
CA PRO A 22 6.17 -26.87 -0.74
C PRO A 22 4.98 -26.64 0.19
N ALA A 23 4.01 -27.52 0.12
CA ALA A 23 2.82 -27.50 0.99
C ALA A 23 3.27 -27.38 2.44
N GLY A 24 2.76 -26.35 3.13
CA GLY A 24 3.20 -25.81 4.41
C GLY A 24 3.71 -26.84 5.40
N GLY A 25 4.97 -26.74 5.71
CA GLY A 25 5.57 -27.37 6.89
C GLY A 25 5.09 -26.61 8.13
N THR A 26 4.20 -27.26 8.88
CA THR A 26 3.87 -26.87 10.25
C THR A 26 5.14 -26.52 11.02
N SER A 27 5.15 -25.35 11.63
CA SER A 27 6.14 -24.84 12.55
C SER A 27 6.77 -25.95 13.44
N ARG A 28 7.94 -26.42 13.05
CA ARG A 28 8.77 -27.26 13.91
C ARG A 28 9.58 -26.34 14.80
N ALA A 29 9.13 -26.19 16.04
CA ALA A 29 9.87 -25.56 17.10
C ALA A 29 11.30 -26.14 17.17
N ARG A 30 12.32 -25.36 16.83
CA ARG A 30 13.71 -25.71 17.08
C ARG A 30 14.01 -25.54 18.58
N LYS A 31 14.20 -26.65 19.23
CA LYS A 31 14.64 -26.79 20.61
C LYS A 31 15.96 -26.06 20.81
N ALA A 32 15.97 -25.06 21.68
CA ALA A 32 17.18 -24.36 22.09
C ALA A 32 18.07 -25.28 22.93
N ALA A 33 19.36 -25.32 22.62
CA ALA A 33 20.40 -25.95 23.45
C ALA A 33 21.14 -24.85 24.22
N GLY A 34 21.14 -25.03 25.55
CA GLY A 34 22.25 -24.72 26.44
C GLY A 34 22.62 -23.27 26.76
N ARG A 35 22.32 -22.89 27.99
CA ARG A 35 22.81 -21.74 28.78
C ARG A 35 24.35 -21.76 29.01
N PRO A 36 24.97 -20.58 29.39
CA PRO A 36 25.09 -20.35 30.83
C PRO A 36 24.76 -18.90 31.29
N GLU A 37 24.48 -18.85 32.59
CA GLU A 37 24.06 -17.69 33.38
C GLU A 37 25.17 -16.66 33.64
N ALA A 38 24.81 -15.39 33.73
CA ALA A 38 25.34 -14.45 34.70
C ALA A 38 24.35 -13.28 34.89
N GLY A 39 23.88 -13.11 36.10
CA GLY A 39 22.89 -12.13 36.48
C GLY A 39 23.46 -10.72 36.61
N VAL A 40 22.64 -9.76 36.31
CA VAL A 40 22.62 -8.40 36.91
C VAL A 40 21.16 -7.94 36.97
N ALA A 41 20.69 -7.66 38.17
CA ALA A 41 19.40 -7.05 38.43
C ALA A 41 19.40 -5.58 37.92
N ALA A 42 18.42 -5.20 37.15
CA ALA A 42 18.12 -3.80 36.82
C ALA A 42 16.63 -3.52 37.04
N ASP A 43 16.45 -2.47 37.75
CA ASP A 43 15.26 -1.81 38.29
C ASP A 43 14.09 -1.70 37.28
N ALA A 44 12.87 -2.05 37.71
CA ALA A 44 11.67 -1.98 36.89
C ALA A 44 11.09 -0.56 36.97
N GLY A 45 11.31 0.21 35.93
CA GLY A 45 10.53 1.43 35.65
C GLY A 45 9.11 1.10 35.17
N PRO A 46 8.13 2.03 35.27
CA PRO A 46 6.73 1.76 35.04
C PRO A 46 6.46 1.32 33.59
N ALA A 47 5.68 0.24 33.45
CA ALA A 47 5.27 -0.33 32.16
C ALA A 47 4.58 0.71 31.27
N ALA A 48 5.10 0.89 30.06
CA ALA A 48 4.43 1.61 29.02
C ALA A 48 3.07 0.95 28.69
N PRO A 49 2.00 1.71 28.37
CA PRO A 49 0.73 1.14 27.97
C PRO A 49 0.96 0.28 26.73
N GLY A 50 0.51 -0.97 26.78
CA GLY A 50 0.59 -1.93 25.70
C GLY A 50 -0.08 -1.39 24.43
N PRO A 51 0.41 -1.79 23.24
CA PRO A 51 -0.18 -1.36 21.98
C PRO A 51 -1.65 -1.81 21.95
N SER A 52 -2.55 -0.83 21.78
CA SER A 52 -3.95 -1.07 21.45
C SER A 52 -3.97 -1.97 20.22
N ALA A 53 -4.53 -3.15 20.35
CA ALA A 53 -4.65 -4.11 19.25
C ALA A 53 -5.37 -3.44 18.08
N ALA A 54 -4.66 -3.22 16.98
CA ALA A 54 -5.23 -2.70 15.76
C ALA A 54 -6.33 -3.67 15.26
N PRO A 55 -7.54 -3.18 14.93
CA PRO A 55 -8.65 -4.04 14.49
C PRO A 55 -8.44 -4.69 13.12
N ALA A 56 -7.29 -4.48 12.48
CA ALA A 56 -7.03 -4.89 11.10
C ALA A 56 -6.83 -6.40 10.89
N VAL A 57 -6.42 -7.16 11.89
CA VAL A 57 -6.01 -8.57 11.72
C VAL A 57 -7.20 -9.56 11.69
N ARG A 58 -8.37 -9.19 12.18
CA ARG A 58 -9.55 -10.07 12.20
C ARG A 58 -10.38 -10.09 10.91
N LEU A 59 -10.05 -9.28 9.92
CA LEU A 59 -10.88 -9.08 8.72
C LEU A 59 -10.49 -9.96 7.53
N LEU A 60 -9.42 -10.74 7.61
CA LEU A 60 -8.91 -11.52 6.49
C LEU A 60 -9.54 -12.92 6.35
N GLU A 61 -10.20 -13.44 7.39
CA GLU A 61 -10.70 -14.84 7.39
C GLU A 61 -12.05 -15.02 6.68
N ASP A 62 -12.80 -13.95 6.38
CA ASP A 62 -14.19 -14.05 5.89
C ASP A 62 -14.48 -13.37 4.53
N VAL A 63 -13.48 -12.93 3.78
CA VAL A 63 -13.69 -12.15 2.56
C VAL A 63 -13.50 -12.99 1.30
N SER A 64 -14.61 -13.41 0.66
CA SER A 64 -14.58 -13.99 -0.68
C SER A 64 -14.75 -12.91 -1.75
N TRP A 65 -13.87 -12.90 -2.76
CA TRP A 65 -13.97 -11.98 -3.90
C TRP A 65 -15.28 -12.19 -4.69
N ARG A 66 -16.12 -11.17 -4.71
CA ARG A 66 -17.34 -11.13 -5.52
C ARG A 66 -17.41 -9.92 -6.43
N GLY A 67 -16.25 -9.40 -6.86
CA GLY A 67 -16.13 -8.20 -7.68
C GLY A 67 -15.61 -6.99 -6.90
N PRO A 68 -15.34 -5.86 -7.59
CA PRO A 68 -14.67 -4.67 -7.01
C PRO A 68 -15.37 -4.10 -5.76
N HIS A 69 -16.64 -4.42 -5.56
CA HIS A 69 -17.42 -3.90 -4.44
C HIS A 69 -17.21 -4.62 -3.11
N THR A 70 -16.70 -5.85 -3.10
CA THR A 70 -16.60 -6.66 -1.87
C THR A 70 -15.35 -6.33 -1.07
N LEU A 71 -14.21 -6.08 -1.73
CA LEU A 71 -12.97 -5.65 -1.06
C LEU A 71 -13.09 -4.30 -0.36
N LEU A 72 -13.92 -3.42 -0.92
CA LEU A 72 -14.22 -2.14 -0.34
C LEU A 72 -14.81 -2.25 1.06
N ALA A 73 -15.52 -3.38 1.35
CA ALA A 73 -16.11 -3.64 2.65
C ALA A 73 -15.08 -3.99 3.73
N ALA A 74 -14.00 -4.66 3.35
CA ALA A 74 -12.97 -5.13 4.27
C ALA A 74 -11.95 -4.03 4.65
N TRP A 75 -11.73 -3.04 3.76
CA TRP A 75 -10.65 -2.07 3.88
C TRP A 75 -11.11 -0.63 4.13
N THR A 76 -12.41 -0.38 4.29
CA THR A 76 -12.97 0.94 4.59
C THR A 76 -13.80 0.90 5.88
N PRO A 77 -13.89 2.02 6.63
CA PRO A 77 -14.75 2.10 7.82
C PRO A 77 -16.20 1.71 7.52
N ALA A 78 -16.80 0.94 8.40
CA ALA A 78 -18.11 0.28 8.22
C ALA A 78 -19.34 1.19 8.14
N ALA A 79 -19.22 2.52 8.07
CA ALA A 79 -20.35 3.44 8.20
C ALA A 79 -20.42 4.46 7.05
N GLY A 80 -21.40 4.31 6.17
CA GLY A 80 -21.86 5.32 5.21
C GLY A 80 -21.49 5.08 3.74
N PRO A 81 -21.98 5.93 2.82
CA PRO A 81 -21.62 5.83 1.42
C PRO A 81 -20.12 6.03 1.23
N ARG A 82 -19.49 5.10 0.52
CA ARG A 82 -18.05 5.10 0.31
C ARG A 82 -17.69 6.17 -0.71
N ARG A 83 -16.82 7.06 -0.30
CA ARG A 83 -16.33 8.16 -1.11
C ARG A 83 -14.98 7.79 -1.69
N VAL A 84 -14.60 8.41 -2.80
CA VAL A 84 -13.23 8.25 -3.36
C VAL A 84 -12.16 8.68 -2.33
N ALA A 85 -12.48 9.64 -1.46
CA ALA A 85 -11.62 10.05 -0.35
C ALA A 85 -11.19 8.89 0.57
N ASP A 86 -12.06 7.90 0.76
CA ASP A 86 -11.80 6.76 1.63
C ASP A 86 -10.73 5.80 1.06
N PHE A 87 -10.34 5.99 -0.22
CA PHE A 87 -9.24 5.25 -0.87
C PHE A 87 -7.91 5.99 -0.85
N VAL A 88 -7.87 7.23 -0.42
CA VAL A 88 -6.71 8.10 -0.62
C VAL A 88 -5.69 7.93 0.49
N ASP A 89 -4.45 7.58 0.10
CA ASP A 89 -3.25 7.86 0.87
C ASP A 89 -2.68 9.18 0.35
N HIS A 90 -2.94 10.28 1.07
CA HIS A 90 -2.47 11.61 0.70
C HIS A 90 -0.97 11.71 0.90
N THR A 91 -0.22 11.91 -0.20
CA THR A 91 1.20 11.58 -0.27
C THR A 91 2.07 12.80 -0.50
N LEU A 92 3.12 12.95 0.30
CA LEU A 92 4.20 13.91 0.10
C LEU A 92 5.55 13.27 0.41
N LEU A 93 6.28 12.88 -0.65
CA LEU A 93 7.54 12.14 -0.56
C LEU A 93 8.73 12.90 -1.19
N LYS A 94 8.56 14.18 -1.55
CA LYS A 94 9.65 15.02 -2.04
C LYS A 94 10.74 15.14 -0.99
N ALA A 95 12.00 15.06 -1.42
CA ALA A 95 13.14 15.16 -0.52
C ALA A 95 13.22 16.53 0.19
N GLU A 96 12.78 17.58 -0.51
CA GLU A 96 12.76 18.95 -0.05
C GLU A 96 11.49 19.35 0.73
N ALA A 97 10.59 18.37 1.02
CA ALA A 97 9.36 18.65 1.75
C ALA A 97 9.64 19.33 3.10
N THR A 98 8.99 20.46 3.33
CA THR A 98 9.16 21.27 4.52
C THR A 98 8.15 20.89 5.61
N ARG A 99 8.44 21.26 6.86
CA ARG A 99 7.52 21.10 7.99
C ARG A 99 6.15 21.72 7.71
N GLY A 100 6.11 22.92 7.09
CA GLY A 100 4.85 23.60 6.75
C GLY A 100 3.99 22.81 5.78
N GLU A 101 4.61 22.19 4.76
CA GLU A 101 3.91 21.34 3.79
C GLU A 101 3.39 20.04 4.44
N ILE A 102 4.13 19.45 5.37
CA ILE A 102 3.67 18.27 6.12
C ILE A 102 2.48 18.63 7.03
N LEU A 103 2.51 19.76 7.72
CA LEU A 103 1.38 20.23 8.52
C LEU A 103 0.13 20.47 7.64
N LYS A 104 0.32 21.07 6.46
CA LYS A 104 -0.74 21.24 5.47
C LYS A 104 -1.30 19.90 5.01
N LEU A 105 -0.45 18.92 4.67
CA LEU A 105 -0.84 17.56 4.29
C LEU A 105 -1.73 16.92 5.37
N CYS A 106 -1.35 17.02 6.65
CA CYS A 106 -2.13 16.50 7.77
C CYS A 106 -3.47 17.21 7.92
N ALA A 107 -3.51 18.55 7.75
CA ALA A 107 -4.74 19.33 7.81
C ALA A 107 -5.72 18.92 6.69
N GLU A 108 -5.24 18.80 5.46
CA GLU A 108 -6.02 18.33 4.31
C GLU A 108 -6.55 16.91 4.51
N ALA A 109 -5.70 16.00 4.99
CA ALA A 109 -6.10 14.62 5.24
C ALA A 109 -7.21 14.51 6.30
N ARG A 110 -7.15 15.34 7.34
CA ARG A 110 -8.16 15.43 8.40
C ARG A 110 -9.47 16.04 7.89
N GLU A 111 -9.39 17.14 7.13
CA GLU A 111 -10.55 17.84 6.57
C GLU A 111 -11.33 16.94 5.61
N HIS A 112 -10.63 16.29 4.68
CA HIS A 112 -11.24 15.43 3.68
C HIS A 112 -11.47 13.98 4.17
N ARG A 113 -11.01 13.64 5.38
CA ARG A 113 -11.10 12.30 5.96
C ARG A 113 -10.48 11.24 5.04
N PHE A 114 -9.27 11.51 4.55
CA PHE A 114 -8.52 10.53 3.78
C PHE A 114 -8.16 9.32 4.65
N TRP A 115 -7.89 8.19 4.01
CA TRP A 115 -7.50 6.98 4.74
C TRP A 115 -6.19 7.17 5.49
N ALA A 116 -5.17 7.69 4.81
CA ALA A 116 -3.85 7.88 5.38
C ALA A 116 -3.15 9.11 4.81
N VAL A 117 -2.12 9.58 5.52
CA VAL A 117 -1.01 10.33 4.92
C VAL A 117 0.16 9.38 4.64
N CYS A 118 0.94 9.67 3.59
CA CYS A 118 2.16 8.91 3.29
C CYS A 118 3.34 9.87 3.15
N VAL A 119 4.34 9.71 4.04
CA VAL A 119 5.47 10.64 4.21
C VAL A 119 6.81 9.91 4.33
N ASN A 120 7.91 10.62 4.10
CA ASN A 120 9.25 10.13 4.38
C ASN A 120 9.45 9.88 5.88
N PRO A 121 10.35 8.95 6.29
CA PRO A 121 10.60 8.55 7.68
C PRO A 121 10.79 9.70 8.66
N ALA A 122 11.48 10.74 8.26
CA ALA A 122 11.77 11.92 9.11
C ALA A 122 10.50 12.65 9.62
N TRP A 123 9.36 12.48 8.96
CA TRP A 123 8.13 13.20 9.25
C TRP A 123 7.07 12.37 10.01
N VAL A 124 7.33 11.08 10.23
CA VAL A 124 6.37 10.14 10.84
C VAL A 124 5.90 10.62 12.21
N GLU A 125 6.83 10.97 13.09
CA GLU A 125 6.50 11.40 14.45
C GLU A 125 5.65 12.69 14.47
N LEU A 126 5.94 13.63 13.56
CA LEU A 126 5.12 14.83 13.40
C LEU A 126 3.70 14.46 12.98
N CYS A 127 3.56 13.62 11.93
CA CYS A 127 2.26 13.20 11.43
C CYS A 127 1.47 12.40 12.48
N ALA A 128 2.12 11.49 13.20
CA ALA A 128 1.48 10.69 14.26
C ALA A 128 0.90 11.58 15.36
N ARG A 129 1.61 12.65 15.75
CA ARG A 129 1.11 13.62 16.72
C ARG A 129 -0.05 14.45 16.17
N GLU A 130 0.08 15.00 14.96
CA GLU A 130 -0.94 15.87 14.35
C GLU A 130 -2.24 15.14 14.00
N LEU A 131 -2.17 13.83 13.76
CA LEU A 131 -3.31 13.00 13.36
C LEU A 131 -3.86 12.13 14.50
N ALA A 132 -3.32 12.26 15.71
CA ALA A 132 -3.80 11.50 16.88
C ALA A 132 -5.30 11.70 17.09
N GLY A 133 -6.06 10.60 17.20
CA GLY A 133 -7.51 10.61 17.44
C GLY A 133 -8.38 11.00 16.24
N THR A 134 -7.81 11.27 15.06
CA THR A 134 -8.58 11.69 13.87
C THR A 134 -9.11 10.51 13.04
N GLY A 135 -8.57 9.30 13.23
CA GLY A 135 -8.85 8.13 12.41
C GLY A 135 -8.05 8.08 11.09
N VAL A 136 -7.25 9.10 10.77
CA VAL A 136 -6.34 9.10 9.61
C VAL A 136 -5.07 8.33 9.97
N ALA A 137 -4.72 7.30 9.19
CA ALA A 137 -3.51 6.51 9.42
C ALA A 137 -2.24 7.27 8.98
N VAL A 138 -1.11 6.91 9.58
CA VAL A 138 0.20 7.38 9.14
C VAL A 138 0.92 6.24 8.44
N ALA A 139 1.18 6.42 7.15
CA ALA A 139 2.01 5.54 6.35
C ALA A 139 3.39 6.17 6.13
N SER A 140 4.43 5.34 6.10
CA SER A 140 5.77 5.74 5.70
C SER A 140 6.37 4.76 4.70
N VAL A 141 7.57 5.04 4.24
CA VAL A 141 8.26 4.23 3.23
C VAL A 141 9.53 3.61 3.80
N CYS A 142 9.99 2.49 3.22
CA CYS A 142 11.32 1.94 3.49
C CYS A 142 11.99 1.38 2.22
N GLY A 143 13.31 1.49 2.15
CA GLY A 143 14.08 1.19 0.94
C GLY A 143 13.74 2.10 -0.24
N PHE A 144 13.15 3.24 0.02
CA PHE A 144 12.51 4.09 -0.97
C PHE A 144 13.47 5.17 -1.51
N PRO A 145 13.42 5.51 -2.85
CA PRO A 145 12.50 4.93 -3.84
C PRO A 145 13.09 3.74 -4.62
N LEU A 146 14.35 3.35 -4.42
CA LEU A 146 15.08 2.46 -5.32
C LEU A 146 14.91 0.97 -5.01
N GLY A 147 14.60 0.59 -3.78
CA GLY A 147 14.58 -0.80 -3.34
C GLY A 147 15.94 -1.52 -3.34
N ALA A 148 17.01 -0.79 -3.69
CA ALA A 148 18.34 -1.32 -3.99
C ALA A 148 19.30 -1.36 -2.77
N THR A 149 18.74 -1.36 -1.58
CA THR A 149 19.48 -1.55 -0.33
C THR A 149 19.30 -2.96 0.22
N THR A 150 20.05 -3.34 1.25
CA THR A 150 19.99 -4.67 1.86
C THR A 150 18.68 -4.88 2.64
N SER A 151 18.21 -6.13 2.73
CA SER A 151 17.04 -6.50 3.51
C SER A 151 17.16 -6.05 4.97
N ARG A 152 18.35 -6.14 5.56
CA ARG A 152 18.62 -5.66 6.93
C ARG A 152 18.41 -4.15 7.07
N ALA A 153 18.83 -3.36 6.09
CA ALA A 153 18.63 -1.91 6.10
C ALA A 153 17.15 -1.55 5.99
N LYS A 154 16.40 -2.22 5.08
CA LYS A 154 14.96 -2.04 4.96
C LYS A 154 14.22 -2.42 6.24
N ALA A 155 14.56 -3.56 6.83
CA ALA A 155 13.97 -4.01 8.08
C ALA A 155 14.23 -3.03 9.24
N ALA A 156 15.45 -2.49 9.34
CA ALA A 156 15.78 -1.49 10.35
C ALA A 156 14.97 -0.19 10.14
N GLU A 157 14.86 0.29 8.91
CA GLU A 157 14.06 1.47 8.57
C GLU A 157 12.56 1.24 8.87
N ALA A 158 12.02 0.08 8.52
CA ALA A 158 10.64 -0.29 8.83
C ALA A 158 10.37 -0.30 10.35
N GLY A 159 11.25 -0.93 11.13
CA GLY A 159 11.15 -0.93 12.59
C GLY A 159 11.22 0.47 13.20
N GLU A 160 12.06 1.33 12.66
CA GLU A 160 12.21 2.74 13.09
C GLU A 160 10.93 3.54 12.82
N VAL A 161 10.36 3.48 11.62
CA VAL A 161 9.14 4.25 11.30
C VAL A 161 7.95 3.77 12.10
N VAL A 162 7.83 2.47 12.37
CA VAL A 162 6.78 1.92 13.23
C VAL A 162 6.96 2.39 14.67
N ALA A 163 8.18 2.38 15.20
CA ALA A 163 8.46 2.91 16.54
C ALA A 163 8.12 4.41 16.69
N ARG A 164 8.17 5.17 15.59
CA ARG A 164 7.78 6.59 15.53
C ARG A 164 6.29 6.83 15.32
N GLY A 165 5.48 5.77 15.15
CA GLY A 165 4.03 5.87 15.07
C GLY A 165 3.44 5.63 13.68
N ALA A 166 4.20 5.11 12.72
CA ALA A 166 3.63 4.63 11.46
C ALA A 166 2.80 3.35 11.72
N GLY A 167 1.55 3.36 11.28
CA GLY A 167 0.69 2.18 11.26
C GLY A 167 0.79 1.38 9.96
N GLU A 168 1.36 1.99 8.91
CA GLU A 168 1.51 1.38 7.59
C GLU A 168 2.93 1.65 7.04
N VAL A 169 3.51 0.67 6.36
CA VAL A 169 4.86 0.75 5.77
C VAL A 169 4.80 0.34 4.30
N ASP A 170 5.13 1.25 3.40
CA ASP A 170 5.25 1.01 1.97
C ASP A 170 6.72 0.68 1.64
N MET A 171 7.10 -0.58 1.58
CA MET A 171 8.45 -1.00 1.22
C MET A 171 8.65 -1.09 -0.29
N VAL A 172 9.83 -0.74 -0.79
CA VAL A 172 10.19 -1.04 -2.18
C VAL A 172 10.88 -2.40 -2.25
N ALA A 173 10.33 -3.30 -3.08
CA ALA A 173 10.90 -4.62 -3.32
C ALA A 173 12.32 -4.52 -3.93
N ALA A 174 13.07 -5.60 -3.87
CA ALA A 174 14.37 -5.71 -4.51
C ALA A 174 14.20 -5.88 -6.04
N ILE A 175 13.89 -4.79 -6.76
CA ILE A 175 13.49 -4.78 -8.18
C ILE A 175 14.54 -5.47 -9.08
N GLY A 176 15.82 -5.23 -8.82
CA GLY A 176 16.90 -5.90 -9.55
C GLY A 176 16.86 -7.42 -9.43
N HIS A 177 16.58 -7.95 -8.23
CA HIS A 177 16.44 -9.37 -7.97
C HIS A 177 15.15 -9.95 -8.59
N ILE A 178 14.05 -9.18 -8.64
CA ILE A 178 12.84 -9.57 -9.39
C ILE A 178 13.21 -9.78 -10.85
N LYS A 179 13.87 -8.82 -11.48
CA LYS A 179 14.29 -8.89 -12.89
C LYS A 179 15.33 -9.98 -13.14
N GLY A 180 16.15 -10.29 -12.15
CA GLY A 180 17.12 -11.39 -12.20
C GLY A 180 16.52 -12.78 -11.95
N GLY A 181 15.23 -12.85 -11.55
CA GLY A 181 14.58 -14.11 -11.22
C GLY A 181 15.00 -14.70 -9.87
N GLU A 182 15.63 -13.92 -9.00
CA GLU A 182 16.14 -14.34 -7.69
C GLU A 182 15.03 -14.30 -6.62
N TRP A 183 13.98 -15.07 -6.83
CA TRP A 183 12.72 -14.99 -6.10
C TRP A 183 12.81 -15.34 -4.63
N ALA A 184 13.71 -16.24 -4.24
CA ALA A 184 13.95 -16.56 -2.83
C ALA A 184 14.48 -15.33 -2.06
N TYR A 185 15.40 -14.57 -2.68
CA TYR A 185 15.87 -13.31 -2.09
C TYR A 185 14.74 -12.30 -1.95
N VAL A 186 13.88 -12.17 -2.97
CA VAL A 186 12.73 -11.24 -2.94
C VAL A 186 11.78 -11.60 -1.79
N GLU A 187 11.49 -12.89 -1.60
CA GLU A 187 10.65 -13.36 -0.50
C GLU A 187 11.26 -13.06 0.87
N ASP A 188 12.54 -13.38 1.05
CA ASP A 188 13.27 -13.13 2.30
C ASP A 188 13.37 -11.62 2.61
N ASP A 189 13.58 -10.78 1.59
CA ASP A 189 13.61 -9.32 1.71
C ASP A 189 12.27 -8.76 2.23
N ILE A 190 11.16 -9.23 1.66
CA ILE A 190 9.82 -8.81 2.09
C ILE A 190 9.54 -9.33 3.50
N ARG A 191 9.82 -10.60 3.78
CA ARG A 191 9.60 -11.22 5.08
C ARG A 191 10.36 -10.49 6.19
N ALA A 192 11.61 -10.10 5.95
CA ALA A 192 12.41 -9.35 6.91
C ALA A 192 11.76 -8.00 7.29
N VAL A 193 11.14 -7.32 6.31
CA VAL A 193 10.41 -6.06 6.58
C VAL A 193 9.10 -6.32 7.31
N VAL A 194 8.34 -7.36 6.92
CA VAL A 194 7.08 -7.74 7.59
C VAL A 194 7.34 -8.03 9.07
N ASP A 195 8.36 -8.84 9.37
CA ASP A 195 8.73 -9.21 10.74
C ASP A 195 9.16 -7.97 11.56
N ALA A 196 9.95 -7.08 10.96
CA ALA A 196 10.40 -5.85 11.62
C ALA A 196 9.28 -4.82 11.84
N SER A 197 8.21 -4.89 11.06
CA SER A 197 7.06 -3.99 11.14
C SER A 197 6.12 -4.30 12.32
N ARG A 198 6.34 -5.39 13.07
CA ARG A 198 5.66 -5.72 14.33
C ARG A 198 4.14 -5.64 14.28
N GLY A 199 3.52 -6.05 13.18
CA GLY A 199 2.08 -6.04 12.96
C GLY A 199 1.54 -4.76 12.32
N ALA A 200 2.38 -3.76 12.00
CA ALA A 200 1.98 -2.67 11.12
C ALA A 200 1.71 -3.21 9.70
N LEU A 201 0.79 -2.58 8.99
CA LEU A 201 0.41 -3.00 7.64
C LEU A 201 1.55 -2.75 6.65
N VAL A 202 2.06 -3.81 6.03
CA VAL A 202 3.12 -3.70 5.01
C VAL A 202 2.52 -3.75 3.60
N LYS A 203 2.94 -2.79 2.75
CA LYS A 203 2.62 -2.72 1.31
C LYS A 203 3.90 -2.87 0.51
N VAL A 204 3.92 -3.80 -0.45
CA VAL A 204 5.11 -4.07 -1.27
C VAL A 204 5.00 -3.36 -2.61
N ILE A 205 5.87 -2.38 -2.84
CA ILE A 205 6.00 -1.67 -4.12
C ILE A 205 6.84 -2.54 -5.07
N ILE A 206 6.22 -3.03 -6.12
CA ILE A 206 6.89 -3.90 -7.09
C ILE A 206 7.47 -3.15 -8.30
N GLU A 207 7.17 -1.85 -8.44
CA GLU A 207 7.54 -0.99 -9.58
C GLU A 207 7.10 -1.60 -10.92
N SER A 208 5.79 -1.83 -11.04
CA SER A 208 5.17 -2.60 -12.14
C SER A 208 5.50 -2.09 -13.53
N ALA A 209 5.82 -0.80 -13.70
CA ALA A 209 6.14 -0.21 -15.00
C ALA A 209 7.43 -0.75 -15.63
N VAL A 210 8.30 -1.44 -14.86
CA VAL A 210 9.56 -2.02 -15.34
C VAL A 210 9.54 -3.54 -15.39
N LEU A 211 8.40 -4.16 -15.08
CA LEU A 211 8.23 -5.61 -15.01
C LEU A 211 7.39 -6.15 -16.17
N ALA A 212 7.70 -7.37 -16.57
CA ALA A 212 6.84 -8.13 -17.47
C ALA A 212 5.54 -8.56 -16.75
N PRO A 213 4.42 -8.79 -17.44
CA PRO A 213 3.17 -9.23 -16.84
C PRO A 213 3.32 -10.43 -15.90
N GLU A 214 4.11 -11.42 -16.28
CA GLU A 214 4.38 -12.62 -15.49
C GLU A 214 5.12 -12.29 -14.18
N ASP A 215 6.06 -11.34 -14.23
CA ASP A 215 6.81 -10.90 -13.04
C ASP A 215 5.93 -10.09 -12.09
N ILE A 216 4.98 -9.28 -12.60
CA ILE A 216 3.97 -8.58 -11.80
C ILE A 216 3.15 -9.59 -10.99
N VAL A 217 2.64 -10.63 -11.66
CA VAL A 217 1.84 -11.68 -11.00
C VAL A 217 2.69 -12.41 -9.96
N LYS A 218 3.90 -12.85 -10.33
CA LYS A 218 4.78 -13.62 -9.45
C LYS A 218 5.22 -12.82 -8.23
N ALA A 219 5.63 -11.57 -8.42
CA ALA A 219 5.99 -10.69 -7.30
C ALA A 219 4.81 -10.44 -6.36
N SER A 220 3.59 -10.31 -6.90
CA SER A 220 2.38 -10.15 -6.09
C SER A 220 2.07 -11.38 -5.25
N VAL A 221 2.19 -12.59 -5.81
CA VAL A 221 2.01 -13.84 -5.08
C VAL A 221 3.08 -13.98 -3.98
N ILE A 222 4.36 -13.71 -4.31
CA ILE A 222 5.45 -13.77 -3.33
C ILE A 222 5.24 -12.77 -2.19
N ALA A 223 4.75 -11.56 -2.48
CA ALA A 223 4.43 -10.59 -1.44
C ALA A 223 3.37 -11.13 -0.46
N ARG A 224 2.35 -11.83 -0.99
CA ARG A 224 1.34 -12.52 -0.17
C ARG A 224 1.97 -13.60 0.71
N GLU A 225 2.75 -14.50 0.11
CA GLU A 225 3.37 -15.65 0.83
C GLU A 225 4.40 -15.17 1.88
N ALA A 226 5.01 -14.01 1.66
CA ALA A 226 5.90 -13.36 2.63
C ALA A 226 5.17 -12.64 3.78
N GLY A 227 3.82 -12.57 3.74
CA GLY A 227 2.99 -12.01 4.81
C GLY A 227 2.69 -10.52 4.68
N ALA A 228 2.93 -9.89 3.51
CA ALA A 228 2.46 -8.54 3.26
C ALA A 228 0.93 -8.50 3.17
N LEU A 229 0.34 -7.33 3.47
CA LEU A 229 -1.11 -7.12 3.41
C LEU A 229 -1.55 -6.33 2.17
N PHE A 230 -0.61 -5.73 1.45
CA PHE A 230 -0.84 -5.04 0.19
C PHE A 230 0.28 -5.28 -0.80
N VAL A 231 -0.07 -5.25 -2.07
CA VAL A 231 0.86 -4.99 -3.17
C VAL A 231 0.60 -3.59 -3.73
N LYS A 232 1.66 -2.86 -4.11
CA LYS A 232 1.59 -1.50 -4.63
C LYS A 232 2.30 -1.42 -5.98
N THR A 233 1.70 -0.72 -6.93
CA THR A 233 2.24 -0.65 -8.29
C THR A 233 3.61 0.01 -8.35
N SER A 234 3.76 1.21 -7.79
CA SER A 234 4.88 2.09 -8.16
C SER A 234 5.30 3.01 -7.05
N THR A 235 6.56 3.45 -7.11
CA THR A 235 7.10 4.51 -6.24
C THR A 235 6.58 5.89 -6.64
N GLY A 236 6.34 6.11 -7.94
CA GLY A 236 6.09 7.41 -8.54
C GLY A 236 7.34 8.20 -8.91
N PHE A 237 8.54 7.64 -8.67
CA PHE A 237 9.84 8.26 -8.97
C PHE A 237 10.55 7.65 -10.18
N HIS A 238 10.08 6.51 -10.67
CA HIS A 238 10.72 5.85 -11.79
C HIS A 238 10.27 6.47 -13.13
N PRO A 239 11.22 6.78 -14.06
CA PRO A 239 10.90 7.43 -15.33
C PRO A 239 10.06 6.56 -16.28
N ALA A 240 10.02 5.24 -16.09
CA ALA A 240 9.18 4.34 -16.88
C ALA A 240 7.67 4.53 -16.66
N GLY A 241 7.27 5.29 -15.65
CA GLY A 241 5.86 5.58 -15.38
C GLY A 241 5.37 5.07 -14.03
N GLY A 242 4.05 5.04 -13.87
CA GLY A 242 3.36 4.68 -12.63
C GLY A 242 2.31 3.59 -12.82
N ALA A 243 1.19 3.71 -12.10
CA ALA A 243 0.09 2.76 -12.17
C ALA A 243 -0.57 2.72 -13.55
N THR A 244 -0.87 1.52 -14.02
CA THR A 244 -1.73 1.27 -15.18
C THR A 244 -2.89 0.37 -14.79
N VAL A 245 -4.00 0.47 -15.54
CA VAL A 245 -5.19 -0.37 -15.33
C VAL A 245 -4.83 -1.85 -15.45
N ASP A 246 -4.03 -2.22 -16.46
CA ASP A 246 -3.58 -3.60 -16.68
C ASP A 246 -2.74 -4.12 -15.51
N ALA A 247 -1.78 -3.33 -15.02
CA ALA A 247 -0.96 -3.74 -13.88
C ALA A 247 -1.80 -3.96 -12.60
N VAL A 248 -2.73 -3.02 -12.31
CA VAL A 248 -3.64 -3.15 -11.16
C VAL A 248 -4.51 -4.41 -11.29
N ARG A 249 -5.02 -4.68 -12.50
CA ARG A 249 -5.83 -5.87 -12.75
C ARG A 249 -5.04 -7.16 -12.59
N LEU A 250 -3.83 -7.23 -13.14
CA LEU A 250 -2.92 -8.38 -12.95
C LEU A 250 -2.63 -8.62 -11.46
N MET A 251 -2.31 -7.56 -10.72
CA MET A 251 -2.05 -7.65 -9.29
C MET A 251 -3.30 -8.16 -8.54
N ARG A 252 -4.49 -7.64 -8.86
CA ARG A 252 -5.74 -8.08 -8.25
C ARG A 252 -6.03 -9.56 -8.55
N LEU A 253 -5.88 -9.98 -9.80
CA LEU A 253 -6.03 -11.39 -10.21
C LEU A 253 -5.02 -12.32 -9.50
N ALA A 254 -3.79 -11.83 -9.27
CA ALA A 254 -2.75 -12.59 -8.61
C ALA A 254 -3.01 -12.82 -7.12
N VAL A 255 -3.53 -11.81 -6.42
CA VAL A 255 -3.69 -11.86 -4.95
C VAL A 255 -5.12 -12.16 -4.50
N GLY A 256 -6.09 -12.16 -5.43
CA GLY A 256 -7.49 -12.38 -5.09
C GLY A 256 -7.98 -11.37 -4.04
N ASP A 257 -8.66 -11.86 -3.02
CA ASP A 257 -9.17 -11.07 -1.91
C ASP A 257 -8.22 -11.05 -0.70
N ASP A 258 -7.15 -11.84 -0.75
CA ASP A 258 -6.23 -12.01 0.36
C ASP A 258 -5.45 -10.72 0.66
N LEU A 259 -5.12 -9.90 -0.36
CA LEU A 259 -4.39 -8.66 -0.20
C LEU A 259 -5.13 -7.44 -0.79
N GLY A 260 -4.85 -6.28 -0.21
CA GLY A 260 -5.15 -5.00 -0.85
C GLY A 260 -4.25 -4.75 -2.06
N VAL A 261 -4.72 -3.96 -3.02
CA VAL A 261 -3.93 -3.45 -4.14
C VAL A 261 -3.90 -1.92 -4.06
N LYS A 262 -2.71 -1.33 -4.02
CA LYS A 262 -2.54 0.13 -4.03
C LYS A 262 -2.02 0.58 -5.39
N ALA A 263 -2.79 1.44 -6.06
CA ALA A 263 -2.37 2.13 -7.27
C ALA A 263 -1.68 3.44 -6.90
N ALA A 264 -0.46 3.68 -7.39
CA ALA A 264 0.31 4.88 -7.12
C ALA A 264 1.20 5.25 -8.31
N GLY A 265 1.55 6.53 -8.41
CA GLY A 265 2.30 7.07 -9.55
C GLY A 265 1.38 7.44 -10.71
N GLY A 266 1.26 8.74 -10.98
CA GLY A 266 0.48 9.24 -12.11
C GLY A 266 -1.04 9.35 -11.91
N VAL A 267 -1.59 8.97 -10.75
CA VAL A 267 -3.02 9.10 -10.45
C VAL A 267 -3.28 10.53 -9.96
N ARG A 268 -3.72 11.42 -10.87
CA ARG A 268 -3.81 12.86 -10.61
C ARG A 268 -5.23 13.44 -10.72
N ASP A 269 -6.15 12.68 -11.26
CA ASP A 269 -7.54 13.10 -11.47
C ASP A 269 -8.52 11.99 -11.06
N CYS A 270 -9.78 12.37 -10.93
CA CYS A 270 -10.84 11.48 -10.48
C CYS A 270 -11.10 10.34 -11.48
N ALA A 271 -11.03 10.60 -12.78
CA ALA A 271 -11.28 9.59 -13.80
C ALA A 271 -10.23 8.46 -13.73
N THR A 272 -8.96 8.84 -13.61
CA THR A 272 -7.87 7.90 -13.43
C THR A 272 -8.04 7.13 -12.10
N ALA A 273 -8.40 7.80 -11.00
CA ALA A 273 -8.64 7.13 -9.72
C ALA A 273 -9.78 6.10 -9.82
N LEU A 274 -10.91 6.46 -10.45
CA LEU A 274 -12.04 5.55 -10.66
C LEU A 274 -11.67 4.36 -11.56
N ALA A 275 -10.87 4.59 -12.62
CA ALA A 275 -10.38 3.51 -13.46
C ALA A 275 -9.51 2.51 -12.68
N MET A 276 -8.62 3.01 -11.80
CA MET A 276 -7.81 2.14 -10.92
C MET A 276 -8.67 1.36 -9.91
N ILE A 277 -9.68 2.00 -9.31
CA ILE A 277 -10.62 1.33 -8.40
C ILE A 277 -11.43 0.27 -9.14
N GLY A 278 -11.93 0.60 -10.35
CA GLY A 278 -12.64 -0.36 -11.21
C GLY A 278 -11.78 -1.56 -11.62
N ALA A 279 -10.47 -1.36 -11.78
CA ALA A 279 -9.52 -2.44 -12.04
C ALA A 279 -9.19 -3.29 -10.80
N GLY A 280 -9.65 -2.90 -9.61
CA GLY A 280 -9.45 -3.66 -8.37
C GLY A 280 -8.53 -3.01 -7.35
N ALA A 281 -8.14 -1.73 -7.52
CA ALA A 281 -7.40 -1.02 -6.47
C ALA A 281 -8.31 -0.78 -5.26
N SER A 282 -7.79 -1.07 -4.08
CA SER A 282 -8.42 -0.78 -2.79
C SER A 282 -7.78 0.43 -2.09
N ARG A 283 -6.73 1.00 -2.67
CA ARG A 283 -6.03 2.19 -2.17
C ARG A 283 -5.43 2.97 -3.35
N ILE A 284 -5.41 4.30 -3.22
CA ILE A 284 -4.82 5.22 -4.20
C ILE A 284 -3.77 6.09 -3.53
N GLY A 285 -2.52 5.96 -3.96
CA GLY A 285 -1.44 6.86 -3.52
C GLY A 285 -1.34 8.07 -4.45
N THR A 286 -1.57 9.28 -3.92
CA THR A 286 -1.59 10.50 -4.72
C THR A 286 -1.27 11.75 -3.89
N SER A 287 -0.66 12.75 -4.51
CA SER A 287 -0.55 14.13 -3.99
C SER A 287 -1.76 15.00 -4.36
N SER A 288 -2.65 14.50 -5.23
CA SER A 288 -3.81 15.25 -5.76
C SER A 288 -5.13 14.89 -5.05
N GLY A 289 -5.08 14.32 -3.84
CA GLY A 289 -6.26 13.83 -3.13
C GLY A 289 -7.37 14.87 -2.97
N VAL A 290 -7.00 16.11 -2.66
CA VAL A 290 -7.95 17.25 -2.52
C VAL A 290 -8.70 17.50 -3.84
N ALA A 291 -8.01 17.44 -4.99
CA ALA A 291 -8.63 17.61 -6.29
C ALA A 291 -9.70 16.53 -6.57
N PHE A 292 -9.48 15.29 -6.12
CA PHE A 292 -10.46 14.21 -6.31
C PHE A 292 -11.78 14.48 -5.58
N THR A 293 -11.70 14.98 -4.36
CA THR A 293 -12.90 15.27 -3.56
C THR A 293 -13.67 16.45 -4.09
N SER A 294 -12.99 17.43 -4.68
CA SER A 294 -13.61 18.63 -5.27
C SER A 294 -14.33 18.33 -6.59
N CYS A 295 -13.87 17.35 -7.36
CA CYS A 295 -14.44 17.00 -8.66
C CYS A 295 -15.74 16.22 -8.60
N LEU A 296 -16.04 15.57 -7.48
CA LEU A 296 -17.23 14.72 -7.35
C LEU A 296 -18.52 15.52 -7.06
N GLY A 297 -18.43 16.85 -6.97
CA GLY A 297 -19.55 17.73 -6.73
C GLY A 297 -20.14 17.61 -5.31
N PRO A 298 -21.09 18.47 -4.96
CA PRO A 298 -21.67 18.49 -3.60
C PRO A 298 -22.72 17.40 -3.33
N GLY A 299 -22.98 16.50 -4.29
CA GLY A 299 -23.98 15.44 -4.17
C GLY A 299 -23.38 14.10 -3.72
N PRO A 300 -24.10 13.31 -2.91
CA PRO A 300 -23.66 12.01 -2.48
C PRO A 300 -23.87 10.95 -3.57
N LEU A 301 -23.05 10.97 -4.64
CA LEU A 301 -23.00 9.83 -5.53
C LEU A 301 -22.32 8.68 -4.78
N SER A 302 -22.98 7.54 -4.73
CA SER A 302 -22.36 6.33 -4.19
C SER A 302 -21.20 5.91 -5.10
N LEU A 303 -20.21 5.23 -4.52
CA LEU A 303 -19.11 4.68 -5.32
C LEU A 303 -19.61 3.78 -6.44
N ALA A 304 -20.71 3.04 -6.22
CA ALA A 304 -21.34 2.20 -7.24
C ALA A 304 -21.84 3.02 -8.43
N GLU A 305 -22.46 4.18 -8.20
CA GLU A 305 -22.90 5.09 -9.26
C GLU A 305 -21.72 5.69 -10.01
N LEU A 306 -20.63 6.05 -9.29
CA LEU A 306 -19.40 6.56 -9.88
C LEU A 306 -18.72 5.52 -10.79
N LEU A 307 -18.66 4.27 -10.34
CA LEU A 307 -18.06 3.18 -11.10
C LEU A 307 -18.95 2.72 -12.29
N ALA A 308 -20.26 2.91 -12.20
CA ALA A 308 -21.18 2.56 -13.29
C ALA A 308 -21.05 3.49 -14.51
N LYS A 309 -20.59 4.73 -14.32
CA LYS A 309 -20.44 5.74 -15.38
C LYS A 309 -19.17 6.59 -15.21
N PRO A 310 -17.98 5.97 -15.19
CA PRO A 310 -16.73 6.71 -14.91
C PRO A 310 -16.46 7.82 -15.92
N GLU A 311 -16.85 7.65 -17.19
CA GLU A 311 -16.64 8.65 -18.25
C GLU A 311 -17.53 9.89 -18.10
N ALA A 312 -18.74 9.75 -17.59
CA ALA A 312 -19.63 10.89 -17.36
C ALA A 312 -19.08 11.84 -16.28
N HIS A 313 -18.38 11.28 -15.29
CA HIS A 313 -17.73 12.06 -14.22
C HIS A 313 -16.38 12.62 -14.66
N ALA A 314 -15.68 11.95 -15.59
CA ALA A 314 -14.47 12.47 -16.22
C ALA A 314 -14.72 13.77 -17.01
N ALA A 315 -15.89 13.91 -17.63
CA ALA A 315 -16.27 15.12 -18.35
C ALA A 315 -16.46 16.32 -17.41
N THR A 316 -17.00 16.11 -16.20
CA THR A 316 -17.18 17.16 -15.19
C THR A 316 -15.84 17.64 -14.61
N CYS A 317 -14.87 16.75 -14.48
CA CYS A 317 -13.50 17.09 -14.06
C CYS A 317 -12.71 17.92 -15.07
N ARG A 318 -13.04 17.84 -16.37
CA ARG A 318 -12.31 18.58 -17.41
C ARG A 318 -12.63 20.08 -17.44
N VAL A 319 -13.65 20.53 -16.75
CA VAL A 319 -14.06 21.94 -16.69
C VAL A 319 -13.36 22.66 -15.52
N GLY A 320 -12.03 22.70 -15.53
CA GLY A 320 -11.24 23.71 -14.80
C GLY A 320 -10.89 23.44 -13.34
N ALA A 321 -11.59 22.56 -12.62
CA ALA A 321 -11.33 22.33 -11.18
C ALA A 321 -10.27 21.26 -10.87
N CYS A 322 -9.96 20.40 -11.83
CA CYS A 322 -9.04 19.27 -11.67
C CYS A 322 -7.77 19.38 -12.53
N ALA A 323 -7.48 20.54 -13.12
CA ALA A 323 -6.22 20.72 -13.83
C ALA A 323 -5.06 20.62 -12.83
N PRO A 324 -4.11 19.69 -13.00
CA PRO A 324 -2.92 19.67 -12.17
C PRO A 324 -2.20 21.01 -12.34
N PRO A 325 -1.58 21.54 -11.28
CA PRO A 325 -0.74 22.73 -11.43
C PRO A 325 0.31 22.46 -12.51
N ALA A 326 0.44 23.39 -13.46
CA ALA A 326 1.41 23.30 -14.53
C ALA A 326 2.81 23.11 -13.93
N GLY A 327 3.49 21.99 -14.25
CA GLY A 327 4.83 21.68 -13.77
C GLY A 327 4.93 20.61 -12.68
N GLY A 328 3.87 19.85 -12.38
CA GLY A 328 3.91 18.77 -11.41
C GLY A 328 4.86 17.64 -11.81
N GLN A 329 6.05 17.67 -11.23
CA GLN A 329 6.97 16.53 -11.20
C GLN A 329 6.34 15.36 -10.42
N PRO A 330 6.76 14.10 -10.67
CA PRO A 330 6.34 12.97 -9.85
C PRO A 330 6.72 13.27 -8.38
N TYR A 331 5.85 12.89 -7.46
CA TYR A 331 5.83 13.12 -6.00
C TYR A 331 6.84 14.05 -5.37
#